data_b5e421120d822b504c56405ed54c8413
#
_entry.id   b5e421120d822b504c56405ed54c8413
#
_cell.length_a   1.000
_cell.length_b   1.000
_cell.length_c   1.000
_cell.angle_alpha   90.00
_cell.angle_beta   90.00
_cell.angle_gamma   90.00
#
_symmetry.space_group_name_H-M   'P 1'
#
loop_
_entity.id
_entity.type
_entity.pdbx_description
1 polymer ?
#
loop_
_entity_poly.entity_id
_entity_poly.type
_entity_poly.pdbx_seq_one_letter_code
_entity_poly.pdbx_strand_id
1 'polypeptide(L)'
;MSALVAKLQEQYEDQYQRSITPVELRQLNSVESTFTLNKPSYAVLDTDNNKAIHLHGANYQLIPYERILSGLSTALDKYEIDISDTSIKFNVSPDLNYMKLRILFGDTGDFGTYSMSHNENDKLKFGIEVISSYDASIIFQLRSMFLRLVC
;
A
#
# COMPACT_ATOMS: atom_id res chain seq x y z
N MET A 1 14.66 -2.86 -12.53
CA MET A 1 13.47 -2.15 -12.01
C MET A 1 12.25 -2.99 -12.36
N SER A 2 11.36 -3.20 -11.40
CA SER A 2 10.14 -3.96 -11.67
C SER A 2 9.15 -3.19 -12.53
N ALA A 3 8.30 -3.90 -13.26
CA ALA A 3 7.25 -3.29 -14.06
C ALA A 3 6.26 -2.48 -13.21
N LEU A 4 5.93 -2.96 -12.01
CA LEU A 4 5.04 -2.23 -11.09
C LEU A 4 5.64 -0.89 -10.67
N VAL A 5 6.89 -0.89 -10.22
CA VAL A 5 7.57 0.35 -9.79
C VAL A 5 7.64 1.35 -10.94
N ALA A 6 7.98 0.89 -12.15
CA ALA A 6 8.02 1.75 -13.32
C ALA A 6 6.67 2.40 -13.62
N LYS A 7 5.57 1.65 -13.54
CA LYS A 7 4.22 2.20 -13.73
C LYS A 7 3.83 3.20 -12.64
N LEU A 8 4.17 2.93 -11.39
CA LEU A 8 3.88 3.86 -10.29
C LEU A 8 4.65 5.17 -10.43
N GLN A 9 5.93 5.10 -10.83
CA GLN A 9 6.72 6.30 -11.09
C GLN A 9 6.17 7.11 -12.27
N GLU A 10 5.76 6.43 -13.34
CA GLU A 10 5.23 7.10 -14.52
C GLU A 10 3.87 7.75 -14.28
N GLN A 11 2.95 7.05 -13.62
CA GLN A 11 1.55 7.47 -13.47
C GLN A 11 1.26 8.22 -12.18
N TYR A 12 2.05 7.99 -11.11
CA TYR A 12 1.80 8.49 -9.76
C TYR A 12 3.10 8.91 -9.05
N GLU A 13 3.88 9.75 -9.68
CA GLU A 13 5.21 10.13 -9.17
C GLU A 13 5.17 10.68 -7.74
N ASP A 14 4.25 11.62 -7.46
CA ASP A 14 4.16 12.22 -6.12
C ASP A 14 3.81 11.18 -5.04
N GLN A 15 2.85 10.31 -5.32
CA GLN A 15 2.46 9.24 -4.41
C GLN A 15 3.58 8.21 -4.25
N TYR A 16 4.29 7.91 -5.33
CA TYR A 16 5.42 7.00 -5.28
C TYR A 16 6.55 7.56 -4.39
N GLN A 17 6.88 8.84 -4.54
CA GLN A 17 7.88 9.49 -3.69
C GLN A 17 7.47 9.45 -2.22
N ARG A 18 6.21 9.68 -1.91
CA ARG A 18 5.70 9.52 -0.54
C ARG A 18 5.83 8.08 -0.03
N SER A 19 5.58 7.10 -0.87
CA SER A 19 5.65 5.68 -0.49
C SER A 19 7.04 5.22 -0.11
N ILE A 20 8.08 5.81 -0.69
CA ILE A 20 9.48 5.48 -0.40
C ILE A 20 10.11 6.38 0.65
N THR A 21 9.35 7.29 1.25
CA THR A 21 9.85 8.12 2.36
C THR A 21 10.29 7.21 3.50
N PRO A 22 11.54 7.33 3.96
CA PRO A 22 12.03 6.50 5.06
C PRO A 22 11.27 6.77 6.35
N VAL A 23 10.84 5.70 7.00
CA VAL A 23 10.13 5.77 8.28
C VAL A 23 10.82 4.87 9.29
N GLU A 24 10.77 5.26 10.55
CA GLU A 24 11.38 4.55 11.65
C GLU A 24 10.42 4.49 12.83
N LEU A 25 10.38 3.36 13.52
CA LEU A 25 9.70 3.24 14.80
C LEU A 25 10.70 3.49 15.91
N ARG A 26 10.52 4.60 16.64
CA ARG A 26 11.45 5.00 17.70
C ARG A 26 10.75 5.07 19.05
N GLN A 27 11.38 4.47 20.06
CA GLN A 27 10.89 4.57 21.43
C GLN A 27 11.06 6.00 21.94
N LEU A 28 10.00 6.53 22.56
CA LEU A 28 10.04 7.84 23.18
C LEU A 28 10.68 7.74 24.57
N ASN A 29 11.61 8.67 24.83
CA ASN A 29 12.28 8.79 26.12
C ASN A 29 11.67 9.97 26.90
N SER A 30 11.47 9.75 28.20
CA SER A 30 10.97 10.78 29.12
C SER A 30 12.08 11.66 29.72
N VAL A 31 13.29 11.64 29.16
CA VAL A 31 14.50 12.23 29.76
C VAL A 31 14.40 13.74 29.97
N GLU A 32 13.59 14.43 29.19
CA GLU A 32 13.40 15.89 29.28
C GLU A 32 12.01 16.27 29.78
N SER A 33 11.17 15.30 30.16
CA SER A 33 9.83 15.60 30.64
C SER A 33 9.73 15.41 32.16
N THR A 34 8.89 16.22 32.79
CA THR A 34 8.53 16.07 34.19
C THR A 34 7.58 14.90 34.44
N PHE A 35 7.25 14.15 33.36
CA PHE A 35 6.33 13.04 33.42
C PHE A 35 7.06 11.72 33.19
N THR A 36 6.68 10.71 33.95
CA THR A 36 7.11 9.34 33.71
C THR A 36 6.06 8.64 32.88
N LEU A 37 6.48 8.04 31.76
CA LEU A 37 5.57 7.24 30.96
C LEU A 37 5.28 5.91 31.67
N ASN A 38 4.02 5.63 31.96
CA ASN A 38 3.61 4.39 32.62
C ASN A 38 3.81 3.17 31.72
N LYS A 39 3.81 3.37 30.41
CA LYS A 39 4.02 2.32 29.41
C LYS A 39 4.95 2.83 28.32
N PRO A 40 5.80 1.96 27.72
CA PRO A 40 6.60 2.35 26.58
C PRO A 40 5.71 2.88 25.45
N SER A 41 6.10 4.03 24.91
CA SER A 41 5.45 4.63 23.74
C SER A 41 6.45 4.75 22.60
N TYR A 42 5.97 4.56 21.39
CA TYR A 42 6.78 4.59 20.19
C TYR A 42 6.19 5.57 19.21
N ALA A 43 7.04 6.24 18.45
CA ALA A 43 6.62 7.13 17.37
C ALA A 43 7.03 6.55 16.03
N VAL A 44 6.13 6.58 15.06
CA VAL A 44 6.49 6.40 13.65
C VAL A 44 6.98 7.74 13.14
N LEU A 45 8.25 7.81 12.77
CA LEU A 45 8.91 9.03 12.35
C LEU A 45 9.18 9.01 10.85
N ASP A 46 8.82 10.10 10.18
CA ASP A 46 9.37 10.45 8.89
C ASP A 46 10.78 11.01 9.12
N THR A 47 11.80 10.23 8.76
CA THR A 47 13.18 10.58 9.04
C THR A 47 13.75 11.66 8.12
N ASP A 48 13.18 11.83 6.92
CA ASP A 48 13.59 12.88 5.98
C ASP A 48 13.13 14.26 6.45
N ASN A 49 11.92 14.36 6.99
CA ASN A 49 11.32 15.63 7.41
C ASN A 49 11.35 15.82 8.93
N ASN A 50 11.87 14.84 9.66
CA ASN A 50 11.96 14.84 11.13
C ASN A 50 10.62 15.12 11.80
N LYS A 51 9.57 14.42 11.33
CA LYS A 51 8.20 14.56 11.84
C LYS A 51 7.67 13.24 12.36
N ALA A 52 6.95 13.29 13.47
CA ALA A 52 6.19 12.15 13.96
C ALA A 52 4.88 12.04 13.16
N ILE A 53 4.61 10.85 12.63
CA ILE A 53 3.36 10.55 11.92
C ILE A 53 2.29 10.14 12.93
N HIS A 54 2.63 9.22 13.83
CA HIS A 54 1.70 8.74 14.86
C HIS A 54 2.44 8.12 16.04
N LEU A 55 1.76 8.05 17.18
CA LEU A 55 2.26 7.42 18.41
C LEU A 55 1.57 6.08 18.65
N HIS A 56 2.35 5.08 19.06
CA HIS A 56 1.87 3.72 19.30
C HIS A 56 2.37 3.15 20.61
N GLY A 57 1.68 2.10 21.07
CA GLY A 57 2.14 1.27 22.20
C GLY A 57 3.21 0.25 21.77
N ALA A 58 3.65 -0.56 22.75
CA ALA A 58 4.76 -1.49 22.59
C ALA A 58 4.51 -2.62 21.58
N ASN A 59 3.27 -2.93 21.27
CA ASN A 59 2.91 -4.06 20.40
C ASN A 59 2.78 -3.69 18.93
N TYR A 60 2.99 -2.43 18.58
CA TYR A 60 2.90 -1.98 17.19
C TYR A 60 4.11 -2.47 16.39
N GLN A 61 3.85 -2.98 15.20
CA GLN A 61 4.87 -3.38 14.25
C GLN A 61 4.78 -2.50 13.00
N LEU A 62 5.87 -1.79 12.72
CA LEU A 62 5.95 -0.93 11.56
C LEU A 62 6.24 -1.75 10.31
N ILE A 63 5.42 -1.60 9.29
CA ILE A 63 5.67 -2.12 7.95
C ILE A 63 5.74 -0.92 7.00
N PRO A 64 6.94 -0.50 6.58
CA PRO A 64 7.07 0.63 5.64
C PRO A 64 6.38 0.33 4.31
N TYR A 65 5.78 1.35 3.71
CA TYR A 65 5.08 1.19 2.43
C TYR A 65 6.02 0.70 1.32
N GLU A 66 7.25 1.16 1.32
CA GLU A 66 8.28 0.69 0.38
C GLU A 66 8.47 -0.83 0.46
N ARG A 67 8.47 -1.38 1.66
CA ARG A 67 8.59 -2.83 1.87
C ARG A 67 7.39 -3.59 1.32
N ILE A 68 6.19 -3.05 1.49
CA ILE A 68 4.95 -3.63 0.95
C ILE A 68 5.00 -3.64 -0.58
N LEU A 69 5.35 -2.52 -1.19
CA LEU A 69 5.45 -2.40 -2.64
C LEU A 69 6.54 -3.29 -3.22
N SER A 70 7.69 -3.35 -2.58
CA SER A 70 8.79 -4.22 -2.96
C SER A 70 8.41 -5.70 -2.90
N GLY A 71 7.71 -6.11 -1.84
CA GLY A 71 7.22 -7.47 -1.69
C GLY A 71 6.21 -7.84 -2.76
N LEU A 72 5.25 -6.97 -3.04
CA LEU A 72 4.27 -7.18 -4.11
C LEU A 72 4.95 -7.25 -5.48
N SER A 73 5.87 -6.35 -5.75
CA SER A 73 6.64 -6.31 -6.98
C SER A 73 7.42 -7.60 -7.20
N THR A 74 8.10 -8.09 -6.17
CA THR A 74 8.84 -9.35 -6.21
C THR A 74 7.91 -10.53 -6.46
N ALA A 75 6.73 -10.55 -5.85
CA ALA A 75 5.75 -11.62 -6.05
C ALA A 75 5.21 -11.63 -7.49
N LEU A 76 4.87 -10.47 -8.05
CA LEU A 76 4.42 -10.36 -9.43
C LEU A 76 5.48 -10.87 -10.41
N ASP A 77 6.74 -10.51 -10.21
CA ASP A 77 7.84 -10.96 -11.04
C ASP A 77 8.10 -12.46 -10.89
N LYS A 78 8.08 -12.99 -9.65
CA LYS A 78 8.30 -14.40 -9.37
C LYS A 78 7.28 -15.31 -10.03
N TYR A 79 6.02 -14.90 -10.03
CA TYR A 79 4.93 -15.68 -10.63
C TYR A 79 4.66 -15.29 -12.08
N GLU A 80 5.53 -14.46 -12.66
CA GLU A 80 5.44 -14.02 -14.07
C GLU A 80 4.07 -13.42 -14.42
N ILE A 81 3.48 -12.68 -13.47
CA ILE A 81 2.18 -12.04 -13.69
C ILE A 81 2.36 -10.79 -14.54
N ASP A 82 1.76 -10.80 -15.71
CA ASP A 82 1.80 -9.67 -16.64
C ASP A 82 0.87 -8.55 -16.17
N ILE A 83 1.42 -7.36 -15.95
CA ILE A 83 0.66 -6.17 -15.56
C ILE A 83 0.62 -5.10 -16.66
N SER A 84 0.96 -5.45 -17.91
CA SER A 84 0.94 -4.50 -19.02
C SER A 84 -0.46 -4.00 -19.34
N ASP A 85 -1.47 -4.87 -19.28
CA ASP A 85 -2.87 -4.53 -19.48
C ASP A 85 -3.58 -4.46 -18.12
N THR A 86 -3.32 -3.39 -17.39
CA THR A 86 -3.91 -3.15 -16.07
C THR A 86 -4.32 -1.69 -15.91
N SER A 87 -5.33 -1.46 -15.09
CA SER A 87 -5.67 -0.14 -14.58
C SER A 87 -5.19 -0.05 -13.14
N ILE A 88 -4.32 0.92 -12.84
CA ILE A 88 -3.73 1.11 -11.52
C ILE A 88 -4.28 2.39 -10.90
N LYS A 89 -4.70 2.29 -9.63
CA LYS A 89 -4.97 3.44 -8.77
C LYS A 89 -4.06 3.36 -7.56
N PHE A 90 -3.33 4.42 -7.32
CA PHE A 90 -2.37 4.48 -6.23
C PHE A 90 -2.48 5.80 -5.50
N ASN A 91 -2.61 5.75 -4.18
CA ASN A 91 -2.68 6.93 -3.34
C ASN A 91 -1.87 6.73 -2.06
N VAL A 92 -1.02 7.70 -1.76
CA VAL A 92 -0.39 7.86 -0.45
C VAL A 92 -0.74 9.25 0.03
N SER A 93 -1.35 9.36 1.20
CA SER A 93 -1.77 10.65 1.74
C SER A 93 -0.57 11.58 1.97
N PRO A 94 -0.74 12.91 1.86
CA PRO A 94 0.35 13.86 2.06
C PRO A 94 1.00 13.78 3.45
N ASP A 95 0.26 13.36 4.47
CA ASP A 95 0.76 13.13 5.83
C ASP A 95 1.41 11.75 6.02
N LEU A 96 1.53 10.96 4.94
CA LEU A 96 2.07 9.60 4.91
C LEU A 96 1.25 8.57 5.70
N ASN A 97 0.12 8.93 6.25
CA ASN A 97 -0.60 8.06 7.17
C ASN A 97 -1.36 6.92 6.51
N TYR A 98 -1.65 7.02 5.21
CA TYR A 98 -2.50 6.09 4.50
C TYR A 98 -1.92 5.76 3.12
N MET A 99 -1.94 4.48 2.76
CA MET A 99 -1.59 4.01 1.42
C MET A 99 -2.66 3.06 0.89
N LYS A 100 -3.03 3.24 -0.37
CA LYS A 100 -3.89 2.31 -1.11
C LYS A 100 -3.37 2.11 -2.52
N LEU A 101 -3.24 0.87 -2.91
CA LEU A 101 -2.90 0.46 -4.27
C LEU A 101 -3.97 -0.51 -4.77
N ARG A 102 -4.50 -0.25 -5.96
CA ARG A 102 -5.43 -1.15 -6.65
C ARG A 102 -4.91 -1.43 -8.05
N ILE A 103 -4.83 -2.70 -8.41
CA ILE A 103 -4.47 -3.17 -9.75
C ILE A 103 -5.66 -3.94 -10.29
N LEU A 104 -6.30 -3.45 -11.36
CA LEU A 104 -7.36 -4.15 -12.07
C LEU A 104 -6.79 -4.72 -13.37
N PHE A 105 -6.93 -6.02 -13.55
CA PHE A 105 -6.46 -6.69 -14.75
C PHE A 105 -7.45 -6.51 -15.89
N GLY A 106 -6.91 -6.26 -17.08
CA GLY A 106 -7.70 -6.10 -18.30
C GLY A 106 -7.98 -7.42 -19.01
N ASP A 107 -8.39 -7.32 -20.28
CA ASP A 107 -8.88 -8.47 -21.06
C ASP A 107 -7.78 -9.40 -21.55
N THR A 108 -6.54 -8.91 -21.69
CA THR A 108 -5.42 -9.59 -22.36
C THR A 108 -4.39 -10.10 -21.38
N GLY A 109 -4.54 -10.39 -20.24
CA GLY A 109 -3.57 -10.93 -19.28
C GLY A 109 -3.98 -12.31 -18.77
N ASP A 110 -3.21 -12.79 -17.81
CA ASP A 110 -3.45 -14.08 -17.16
C ASP A 110 -4.80 -14.12 -16.44
N PHE A 111 -5.33 -12.97 -16.07
CA PHE A 111 -6.57 -12.83 -15.30
C PHE A 111 -7.67 -12.11 -16.07
N GLY A 112 -7.75 -12.28 -17.35
CA GLY A 112 -8.69 -11.60 -18.25
C GLY A 112 -10.10 -11.32 -17.68
N THR A 113 -10.93 -10.70 -18.49
CA THR A 113 -12.32 -10.39 -18.11
C THR A 113 -13.19 -11.63 -18.28
N TYR A 114 -14.00 -11.92 -17.27
CA TYR A 114 -14.92 -13.06 -17.26
C TYR A 114 -16.35 -12.59 -17.49
N SER A 115 -17.06 -13.23 -18.42
CA SER A 115 -18.49 -12.99 -18.62
C SER A 115 -19.32 -13.86 -17.67
N MET A 116 -20.38 -13.31 -17.12
CA MET A 116 -21.33 -14.10 -16.34
C MET A 116 -22.11 -15.03 -17.25
N SER A 117 -22.38 -16.25 -16.77
CA SER A 117 -23.01 -17.32 -17.56
C SER A 117 -24.39 -16.99 -18.11
N HIS A 118 -25.10 -16.05 -17.52
CA HIS A 118 -26.47 -15.67 -17.90
C HIS A 118 -26.54 -14.39 -18.74
N ASN A 119 -25.43 -13.63 -18.86
CA ASN A 119 -25.43 -12.39 -19.60
C ASN A 119 -24.01 -12.05 -20.06
N GLU A 120 -23.75 -12.04 -21.35
CA GLU A 120 -22.44 -11.72 -21.95
C GLU A 120 -21.97 -10.30 -21.67
N ASN A 121 -22.91 -9.37 -21.40
CA ASN A 121 -22.60 -7.99 -21.06
C ASN A 121 -22.28 -7.79 -19.57
N ASP A 122 -22.53 -8.78 -18.75
CA ASP A 122 -22.24 -8.75 -17.33
C ASP A 122 -20.87 -9.37 -17.09
N LYS A 123 -19.87 -8.53 -16.98
CA LYS A 123 -18.46 -8.92 -16.91
C LYS A 123 -17.88 -8.70 -15.54
N LEU A 124 -16.96 -9.58 -15.15
CA LEU A 124 -16.15 -9.47 -13.94
C LEU A 124 -14.69 -9.21 -14.31
N LYS A 125 -14.09 -8.19 -13.68
CA LYS A 125 -12.64 -7.99 -13.70
C LYS A 125 -12.03 -8.42 -12.38
N PHE A 126 -10.90 -9.13 -12.47
CA PHE A 126 -10.11 -9.49 -11.31
C PHE A 126 -9.17 -8.34 -10.95
N GLY A 127 -8.94 -8.16 -9.66
CA GLY A 127 -8.00 -7.15 -9.18
C GLY A 127 -7.33 -7.55 -7.88
N ILE A 128 -6.29 -6.81 -7.56
CA ILE A 128 -5.54 -6.90 -6.31
C ILE A 128 -5.62 -5.53 -5.64
N GLU A 129 -5.88 -5.51 -4.33
CA GLU A 129 -5.90 -4.28 -3.55
C GLU A 129 -5.00 -4.43 -2.33
N VAL A 130 -4.18 -3.42 -2.09
CA VAL A 130 -3.31 -3.31 -0.92
C VAL A 130 -3.68 -2.04 -0.19
N ILE A 131 -3.90 -2.14 1.12
CA ILE A 131 -4.21 -1.01 1.99
C ILE A 131 -3.35 -1.10 3.24
N SER A 132 -2.84 0.03 3.70
CA SER A 132 -2.10 0.12 4.95
C SER A 132 -2.16 1.53 5.52
N SER A 133 -1.90 1.68 6.82
CA SER A 133 -1.77 2.98 7.46
C SER A 133 -0.70 2.94 8.55
N TYR A 134 -0.13 4.10 8.86
CA TYR A 134 0.85 4.23 9.94
C TYR A 134 0.22 4.55 11.30
N ASP A 135 -1.06 4.93 11.34
CA ASP A 135 -1.80 5.20 12.57
C ASP A 135 -2.57 3.99 13.12
N ALA A 136 -2.38 2.83 12.50
CA ALA A 136 -3.10 1.59 12.80
C ALA A 136 -4.64 1.68 12.66
N SER A 137 -5.16 2.74 12.04
CA SER A 137 -6.59 2.84 11.72
C SER A 137 -7.01 1.76 10.73
N ILE A 138 -6.07 1.33 9.89
CA ILE A 138 -6.25 0.24 8.94
C ILE A 138 -5.09 -0.74 9.11
N ILE A 139 -5.42 -1.98 9.41
CA ILE A 139 -4.45 -3.08 9.41
C ILE A 139 -3.99 -3.33 7.97
N PHE A 140 -2.71 -3.62 7.79
CA PHE A 140 -2.19 -4.03 6.48
C PHE A 140 -3.06 -5.16 5.90
N GLN A 141 -3.57 -4.94 4.70
CA GLN A 141 -4.41 -5.89 3.99
C GLN A 141 -3.95 -6.02 2.54
N LEU A 142 -3.78 -7.25 2.11
CA LEU A 142 -3.64 -7.64 0.72
C LEU A 142 -4.84 -8.52 0.37
N ARG A 143 -5.65 -8.09 -0.57
CA ARG A 143 -6.85 -8.82 -0.95
C ARG A 143 -7.04 -8.89 -2.46
N SER A 144 -7.57 -10.01 -2.92
CA SER A 144 -8.12 -10.12 -4.27
C SER A 144 -9.52 -9.53 -4.30
N MET A 145 -9.91 -9.04 -5.45
CA MET A 145 -11.24 -8.46 -5.65
C MET A 145 -11.76 -8.76 -7.04
N PHE A 146 -13.09 -8.80 -7.15
CA PHE A 146 -13.76 -8.84 -8.43
C PHE A 146 -14.60 -7.59 -8.59
N LEU A 147 -14.40 -6.89 -9.69
CA LEU A 147 -15.22 -5.73 -10.05
C LEU A 147 -16.24 -6.18 -11.10
N ARG A 148 -17.50 -6.07 -10.77
CA ARG A 148 -18.58 -6.34 -11.71
C ARG A 148 -18.83 -5.10 -12.55
N LEU A 149 -18.70 -5.26 -13.85
CA LEU A 149 -18.99 -4.20 -14.81
C LEU A 149 -20.46 -4.36 -15.25
N VAL A 150 -21.32 -3.56 -14.67
CA VAL A 150 -22.73 -3.50 -15.06
C VAL A 150 -22.91 -2.34 -16.02
N CYS A 151 -23.43 -2.64 -17.19
CA CYS A 151 -23.79 -1.59 -18.14
C CYS A 151 -25.17 -1.03 -17.80
#